data_f6f13feb6247d01cc5b56a3355f581e1
#
_entry.id   f6f13feb6247d01cc5b56a3355f581e1
#
_cell.length_a   1.000
_cell.length_b   1.000
_cell.length_c   1.000
_cell.angle_alpha   90.00
_cell.angle_beta   90.00
_cell.angle_gamma   90.00
#
_symmetry.space_group_name_H-M   'P 1'
#
loop_
_entity.id
_entity.type
_entity.pdbx_description
1 polymer ?
#
loop_
_entity_poly.entity_id
_entity_poly.type
_entity_poly.pdbx_seq_one_letter_code
_entity_poly.pdbx_strand_id
1 'polypeptide(L)'
;MNSSAINWDDTVLPFQLDKSDIRGRVARLDGVLNGVLKQHNYPDTVEALVAEMALLTAIIGESIKLRWKLSLQIQSKGAVRMIATDYYGPSKKGEPAKIRAYASFDESRLSTGPYFGQLGEGYFAILIDQGEGMKPYKGITPLSGG
;
A
#
# COMPACT_ATOMS: atom_id res chain seq x y z
N MET A 1 2.88 6.70 -37.39
CA MET A 1 3.71 5.80 -36.81
C MET A 1 3.81 5.96 -35.31
N ASN A 2 3.28 5.09 -34.67
CA ASN A 2 3.15 5.23 -33.27
C ASN A 2 4.23 4.53 -32.57
N SER A 3 5.06 5.30 -31.97
CA SER A 3 5.80 4.71 -30.90
C SER A 3 4.79 4.07 -29.98
N SER A 4 4.80 2.79 -29.91
CA SER A 4 4.14 2.11 -28.83
C SER A 4 4.80 2.59 -27.53
N ALA A 5 4.36 3.76 -27.05
CA ALA A 5 4.75 4.20 -25.73
C ALA A 5 4.18 3.19 -24.75
N ILE A 6 5.04 2.44 -24.12
CA ILE A 6 4.64 1.52 -23.07
C ILE A 6 4.03 2.37 -21.96
N ASN A 7 2.78 2.08 -21.64
CA ASN A 7 2.13 2.75 -20.50
C ASN A 7 2.63 2.11 -19.22
N TRP A 8 3.45 2.84 -18.47
CA TRP A 8 4.01 2.40 -17.21
C TRP A 8 3.13 2.77 -16.01
N ASP A 9 1.99 3.42 -16.25
CA ASP A 9 1.08 3.78 -15.17
C ASP A 9 0.44 2.53 -14.56
N ASP A 10 0.21 2.58 -13.26
CA ASP A 10 -0.39 1.48 -12.50
C ASP A 10 0.34 0.15 -12.68
N THR A 11 1.67 0.21 -12.65
CA THR A 11 2.54 -0.93 -12.93
C THR A 11 3.58 -1.10 -11.84
N VAL A 12 3.89 -2.36 -11.53
CA VAL A 12 5.00 -2.74 -10.66
C VAL A 12 6.01 -3.51 -11.50
N LEU A 13 7.25 -3.03 -11.54
CA LEU A 13 8.33 -3.62 -12.33
C LEU A 13 9.39 -4.21 -11.41
N PRO A 14 9.74 -5.50 -11.59
CA PRO A 14 10.90 -6.06 -10.92
C PRO A 14 12.19 -5.63 -11.63
N PHE A 15 13.25 -5.48 -10.87
CA PHE A 15 14.59 -5.27 -11.41
C PHE A 15 15.64 -6.03 -10.59
N GLN A 16 16.78 -6.26 -11.20
CA GLN A 16 17.91 -6.92 -10.56
C GLN A 16 19.22 -6.19 -10.91
N LEU A 17 20.05 -6.00 -9.91
CA LEU A 17 21.40 -5.49 -10.11
C LEU A 17 22.38 -6.68 -10.06
N ASP A 18 22.82 -7.12 -11.24
CA ASP A 18 23.55 -8.37 -11.38
C ASP A 18 24.87 -8.41 -10.59
N LYS A 19 25.56 -7.28 -10.49
CA LYS A 19 26.86 -7.21 -9.80
C LYS A 19 26.74 -7.19 -8.28
N SER A 20 25.56 -6.90 -7.75
CA SER A 20 25.36 -6.67 -6.31
C SER A 20 24.41 -7.67 -5.67
N ASP A 21 23.90 -8.61 -6.45
CA ASP A 21 22.88 -9.58 -6.01
C ASP A 21 21.70 -8.88 -5.30
N ILE A 22 21.33 -7.70 -5.79
CA ILE A 22 20.22 -6.92 -5.28
C ILE A 22 19.03 -7.07 -6.21
N ARG A 23 17.88 -7.40 -5.64
CA ARG A 23 16.61 -7.42 -6.34
C ARG A 23 15.72 -6.33 -5.78
N GLY A 24 14.97 -5.69 -6.66
CA GLY A 24 14.07 -4.64 -6.24
C GLY A 24 12.83 -4.58 -7.12
N ARG A 25 11.91 -3.71 -6.72
CA ARG A 25 10.70 -3.43 -7.48
C ARG A 25 10.44 -1.94 -7.48
N VAL A 26 9.96 -1.45 -8.62
CA VAL A 26 9.54 -0.07 -8.77
C VAL A 26 8.05 -0.07 -9.07
N ALA A 27 7.29 0.71 -8.32
CA ALA A 27 5.88 0.87 -8.54
C ALA A 27 5.56 2.30 -8.95
N ARG A 28 4.67 2.42 -9.92
CA ARG A 28 4.09 3.70 -10.30
C ARG A 28 2.58 3.55 -10.30
N LEU A 29 1.91 4.31 -9.43
CA LEU A 29 0.46 4.34 -9.35
C LEU A 29 -0.04 5.71 -9.78
N ASP A 30 -1.00 5.74 -10.68
CA ASP A 30 -1.62 6.98 -11.17
C ASP A 30 -3.15 6.84 -11.11
N GLY A 31 -3.76 6.17 -12.06
CA GLY A 31 -5.22 5.99 -12.08
C GLY A 31 -5.75 5.24 -10.86
N VAL A 32 -5.05 4.20 -10.43
CA VAL A 32 -5.41 3.43 -9.22
C VAL A 32 -5.39 4.33 -8.00
N LEU A 33 -4.33 5.11 -7.81
CA LEU A 33 -4.19 5.99 -6.65
C LEU A 33 -5.21 7.11 -6.69
N ASN A 34 -5.42 7.73 -7.83
CA ASN A 34 -6.46 8.75 -8.00
C ASN A 34 -7.85 8.21 -7.68
N GLY A 35 -8.16 7.00 -8.10
CA GLY A 35 -9.43 6.34 -7.81
C GLY A 35 -9.63 6.12 -6.31
N VAL A 36 -8.59 5.74 -5.59
CA VAL A 36 -8.63 5.57 -4.13
C VAL A 36 -8.81 6.90 -3.42
N LEU A 37 -8.03 7.92 -3.79
CA LEU A 37 -8.00 9.21 -3.09
C LEU A 37 -9.24 10.06 -3.37
N LYS A 38 -9.84 9.95 -4.54
CA LYS A 38 -11.06 10.70 -4.89
C LYS A 38 -12.27 10.32 -4.06
N GLN A 39 -12.30 9.12 -3.50
CA GLN A 39 -13.42 8.67 -2.66
C GLN A 39 -13.45 9.36 -1.30
N HIS A 40 -12.35 9.99 -0.93
CA HIS A 40 -12.18 10.62 0.37
C HIS A 40 -11.59 12.01 0.19
N ASN A 41 -11.97 12.92 1.04
CA ASN A 41 -11.41 14.27 1.06
C ASN A 41 -10.40 14.38 2.21
N TYR A 42 -9.26 13.72 2.06
CA TYR A 42 -8.23 13.71 3.09
C TYR A 42 -7.39 14.99 3.09
N PRO A 43 -7.00 15.49 4.28
CA PRO A 43 -5.93 16.49 4.35
C PRO A 43 -4.62 15.97 3.73
N ASP A 44 -3.77 16.88 3.27
CA ASP A 44 -2.56 16.52 2.52
C ASP A 44 -1.65 15.53 3.25
N THR A 45 -1.47 15.68 4.56
CA THR A 45 -0.64 14.77 5.35
C THR A 45 -1.23 13.36 5.41
N VAL A 46 -2.54 13.25 5.55
CA VAL A 46 -3.25 11.96 5.56
C VAL A 46 -3.20 11.33 4.17
N GLU A 47 -3.43 12.13 3.13
CA GLU A 47 -3.36 11.69 1.75
C GLU A 47 -1.99 11.11 1.41
N ALA A 48 -0.91 11.76 1.85
CA ALA A 48 0.45 11.26 1.63
C ALA A 48 0.68 9.90 2.28
N LEU A 49 0.21 9.70 3.50
CA LEU A 49 0.33 8.43 4.22
C LEU A 49 -0.49 7.33 3.53
N VAL A 50 -1.70 7.63 3.11
CA VAL A 50 -2.55 6.68 2.37
C VAL A 50 -1.90 6.30 1.05
N ALA A 51 -1.34 7.26 0.33
CA ALA A 51 -0.65 7.03 -0.93
C ALA A 51 0.55 6.10 -0.76
N GLU A 52 1.38 6.32 0.26
CA GLU A 52 2.52 5.45 0.53
C GLU A 52 2.10 4.04 0.91
N MET A 53 1.07 3.91 1.73
CA MET A 53 0.54 2.58 2.09
C MET A 53 -0.02 1.86 0.86
N ALA A 54 -0.70 2.56 -0.03
CA ALA A 54 -1.20 1.97 -1.27
C ALA A 54 -0.06 1.49 -2.17
N LEU A 55 1.00 2.29 -2.31
CA LEU A 55 2.20 1.90 -3.06
C LEU A 55 2.87 0.66 -2.46
N LEU A 56 3.10 0.64 -1.17
CA LEU A 56 3.69 -0.50 -0.46
C LEU A 56 2.83 -1.76 -0.66
N THR A 57 1.52 -1.61 -0.55
CA THR A 57 0.57 -2.71 -0.73
C THR A 57 0.63 -3.29 -2.14
N ALA A 58 0.72 -2.43 -3.16
CA ALA A 58 0.88 -2.88 -4.54
C ALA A 58 2.19 -3.63 -4.75
N ILE A 59 3.28 -3.12 -4.21
CA ILE A 59 4.61 -3.75 -4.33
C ILE A 59 4.61 -5.13 -3.69
N ILE A 60 4.08 -5.26 -2.48
CA ILE A 60 4.03 -6.54 -1.78
C ILE A 60 3.10 -7.51 -2.49
N GLY A 61 1.91 -7.06 -2.86
CA GLY A 61 0.91 -7.91 -3.54
C GLY A 61 1.44 -8.50 -4.84
N GLU A 62 2.14 -7.71 -5.63
CA GLU A 62 2.76 -8.17 -6.88
C GLU A 62 3.97 -9.09 -6.63
N SER A 63 4.66 -8.90 -5.49
CA SER A 63 5.87 -9.66 -5.17
C SER A 63 5.59 -11.09 -4.75
N ILE A 64 4.46 -11.34 -4.10
CA ILE A 64 4.15 -12.65 -3.49
C ILE A 64 3.23 -13.52 -4.35
N LYS A 65 2.90 -13.09 -5.56
CA LYS A 65 1.94 -13.80 -6.45
C LYS A 65 0.65 -14.14 -5.72
N LEU A 66 0.05 -13.14 -5.16
CA LEU A 66 -1.12 -13.27 -4.31
C LEU A 66 -2.31 -13.86 -5.07
N ARG A 67 -2.94 -14.88 -4.48
CA ARG A 67 -4.12 -15.54 -5.08
C ARG A 67 -5.42 -14.90 -4.62
N TRP A 68 -5.45 -14.31 -3.43
CA TRP A 68 -6.68 -13.79 -2.87
C TRP A 68 -6.51 -12.38 -2.35
N LYS A 69 -6.07 -12.21 -1.12
CA LYS A 69 -6.10 -10.92 -0.46
C LYS A 69 -4.89 -10.65 0.42
N LEU A 70 -4.34 -9.47 0.28
CA LEU A 70 -3.34 -8.92 1.19
C LEU A 70 -3.96 -7.72 1.90
N SER A 71 -3.83 -7.65 3.21
CA SER A 71 -4.22 -6.48 3.99
C SER A 71 -3.04 -5.95 4.76
N LEU A 72 -2.81 -4.65 4.67
CA LEU A 72 -1.87 -3.93 5.52
C LEU A 72 -2.64 -2.98 6.41
N GLN A 73 -2.22 -2.86 7.65
CA GLN A 73 -2.88 -1.98 8.59
C GLN A 73 -1.86 -1.33 9.52
N ILE A 74 -1.96 -0.01 9.66
CA ILE A 74 -1.28 0.73 10.71
C ILE A 74 -2.33 1.15 11.71
N GLN A 75 -2.08 0.92 13.00
CA GLN A 75 -2.83 1.52 14.08
C GLN A 75 -1.88 2.31 14.96
N SER A 76 -2.26 3.50 15.34
CA SER A 76 -1.42 4.37 16.15
C SER A 76 -2.25 5.21 17.13
N LYS A 77 -1.57 5.75 18.13
CA LYS A 77 -2.14 6.69 19.10
C LYS A 77 -1.99 8.15 18.68
N GLY A 78 -1.39 8.39 17.50
CA GLY A 78 -1.21 9.73 16.96
C GLY A 78 -2.47 10.32 16.34
N ALA A 79 -2.31 11.43 15.65
CA ALA A 79 -3.41 12.08 14.94
C ALA A 79 -4.06 11.19 13.89
N VAL A 80 -3.26 10.42 13.16
CA VAL A 80 -3.75 9.37 12.25
C VAL A 80 -3.83 8.08 13.06
N ARG A 81 -5.05 7.62 13.31
CA ARG A 81 -5.31 6.46 14.19
C ARG A 81 -5.19 5.14 13.47
N MET A 82 -5.58 5.10 12.21
CA MET A 82 -5.55 3.88 11.43
C MET A 82 -5.39 4.20 9.95
N ILE A 83 -4.58 3.40 9.27
CA ILE A 83 -4.54 3.33 7.82
C ILE A 83 -4.70 1.85 7.47
N ALA A 84 -5.66 1.53 6.62
CA ALA A 84 -5.88 0.17 6.16
C ALA A 84 -5.88 0.14 4.65
N THR A 85 -5.15 -0.81 4.08
CA THR A 85 -5.12 -1.04 2.65
C THR A 85 -5.35 -2.51 2.36
N ASP A 86 -6.10 -2.78 1.30
CA ASP A 86 -6.35 -4.14 0.82
C ASP A 86 -5.92 -4.24 -0.64
N TYR A 87 -5.26 -5.34 -0.96
CA TYR A 87 -4.92 -5.71 -2.32
C TYR A 87 -5.60 -7.03 -2.63
N TYR A 88 -6.36 -7.06 -3.71
CA TYR A 88 -7.01 -8.27 -4.22
C TYR A 88 -6.30 -8.72 -5.48
N GLY A 89 -5.74 -9.92 -5.45
CA GLY A 89 -5.14 -10.51 -6.63
C GLY A 89 -6.17 -10.72 -7.74
N PRO A 90 -5.73 -10.78 -9.00
CA PRO A 90 -6.65 -11.03 -10.12
C PRO A 90 -7.35 -12.37 -9.95
N SER A 91 -8.67 -12.39 -10.15
CA SER A 91 -9.45 -13.63 -10.07
C SER A 91 -9.32 -14.47 -11.35
N LYS A 92 -9.00 -13.83 -12.46
CA LYS A 92 -8.79 -14.46 -13.75
C LYS A 92 -7.54 -13.90 -14.42
N LYS A 93 -6.91 -14.72 -15.26
CA LYS A 93 -5.76 -14.30 -16.04
C LYS A 93 -6.13 -13.09 -16.92
N GLY A 94 -5.33 -12.04 -16.85
CA GLY A 94 -5.54 -10.81 -17.63
C GLY A 94 -6.39 -9.76 -16.94
N GLU A 95 -7.00 -10.05 -15.79
CA GLU A 95 -7.69 -9.05 -15.01
C GLU A 95 -6.70 -8.24 -14.17
N PRO A 96 -6.94 -6.94 -13.98
CA PRO A 96 -6.12 -6.16 -13.08
C PRO A 96 -6.40 -6.52 -11.62
N ALA A 97 -5.38 -6.38 -10.78
CA ALA A 97 -5.55 -6.42 -9.34
C ALA A 97 -6.36 -5.19 -8.87
N LYS A 98 -6.91 -5.26 -7.68
CA LYS A 98 -7.70 -4.16 -7.09
C LYS A 98 -7.09 -3.74 -5.77
N ILE A 99 -7.10 -2.43 -5.52
CA ILE A 99 -6.61 -1.86 -4.27
C ILE A 99 -7.70 -1.00 -3.64
N ARG A 100 -7.87 -1.14 -2.33
CA ARG A 100 -8.68 -0.24 -1.53
C ARG A 100 -7.82 0.34 -0.42
N ALA A 101 -8.13 1.55 0.00
CA ALA A 101 -7.44 2.20 1.10
C ALA A 101 -8.40 3.07 1.90
N TYR A 102 -8.13 3.17 3.18
CA TYR A 102 -8.92 3.94 4.13
C TYR A 102 -8.05 4.45 5.26
N ALA A 103 -8.32 5.65 5.73
CA ALA A 103 -7.67 6.20 6.92
C ALA A 103 -8.70 6.77 7.89
N SER A 104 -8.43 6.62 9.18
CA SER A 104 -9.15 7.26 10.27
C SER A 104 -8.19 8.19 10.99
N PHE A 105 -8.61 9.43 11.21
CA PHE A 105 -7.75 10.45 11.79
C PHE A 105 -8.56 11.45 12.60
N ASP A 106 -7.88 12.15 13.51
CA ASP A 106 -8.44 13.25 14.27
C ASP A 106 -7.88 14.55 13.70
N GLU A 107 -8.71 15.27 12.97
CA GLU A 107 -8.31 16.49 12.28
C GLU A 107 -7.76 17.54 13.22
N SER A 108 -8.30 17.64 14.43
CA SER A 108 -7.85 18.62 15.43
C SER A 108 -6.43 18.38 15.93
N ARG A 109 -5.93 17.16 15.79
CA ARG A 109 -4.60 16.76 16.25
C ARG A 109 -3.55 16.71 15.13
N LEU A 110 -3.94 16.94 13.89
CA LEU A 110 -3.01 16.99 12.77
C LEU A 110 -2.07 18.18 12.95
N SER A 111 -0.78 17.95 12.71
CA SER A 111 0.24 18.99 12.81
C SER A 111 0.81 19.32 11.43
N THR A 112 1.55 20.44 11.34
CA THR A 112 2.19 20.88 10.11
C THR A 112 3.55 20.22 9.87
N GLY A 113 3.97 19.33 10.75
CA GLY A 113 5.25 18.63 10.63
C GLY A 113 5.25 17.54 9.55
N PRO A 114 6.32 16.74 9.49
CA PRO A 114 6.40 15.62 8.55
C PRO A 114 5.20 14.69 8.69
N TYR A 115 4.74 14.15 7.57
CA TYR A 115 3.53 13.33 7.60
C TYR A 115 3.68 12.07 8.46
N PHE A 116 4.87 11.48 8.58
CA PHE A 116 5.11 10.38 9.53
C PHE A 116 4.97 10.81 10.99
N GLY A 117 5.15 12.09 11.29
CA GLY A 117 4.92 12.63 12.63
C GLY A 117 3.47 12.60 13.08
N GLN A 118 2.54 12.34 12.17
CA GLN A 118 1.12 12.16 12.50
C GLN A 118 0.82 10.77 13.09
N LEU A 119 1.77 9.84 12.98
CA LEU A 119 1.71 8.53 13.57
C LEU A 119 2.39 8.57 14.94
N GLY A 120 1.74 8.00 15.93
CA GLY A 120 2.31 7.84 17.26
C GLY A 120 2.70 6.40 17.52
N GLU A 121 2.81 6.06 18.79
CA GLU A 121 3.00 4.69 19.23
C GLU A 121 1.88 3.80 18.68
N GLY A 122 2.23 2.63 18.19
CA GLY A 122 1.28 1.71 17.60
C GLY A 122 1.94 0.51 16.98
N TYR A 123 1.27 -0.06 15.96
CA TYR A 123 1.80 -1.23 15.26
C TYR A 123 1.42 -1.24 13.79
N PHE A 124 2.23 -1.97 13.04
CA PHE A 124 1.99 -2.33 11.64
C PHE A 124 1.66 -3.81 11.58
N ALA A 125 0.58 -4.15 10.90
CA ALA A 125 0.13 -5.54 10.73
C ALA A 125 0.01 -5.88 9.26
N ILE A 126 0.34 -7.13 8.92
CA ILE A 126 0.16 -7.69 7.60
C ILE A 126 -0.63 -8.97 7.71
N LEU A 127 -1.63 -9.14 6.85
CA LEU A 127 -2.43 -10.35 6.73
C LEU A 127 -2.43 -10.78 5.27
N ILE A 128 -1.96 -12.00 5.03
CA ILE A 128 -1.94 -12.59 3.68
C ILE A 128 -2.89 -13.78 3.68
N ASP A 129 -3.94 -13.69 2.88
CA ASP A 129 -4.94 -14.74 2.71
C ASP A 129 -4.85 -15.28 1.29
N GLN A 130 -4.50 -16.55 1.15
CA GLN A 130 -4.35 -17.21 -0.15
C GLN A 130 -5.61 -17.99 -0.58
N GLY A 131 -6.69 -17.89 0.18
CA GLY A 131 -7.96 -18.52 -0.14
C GLY A 131 -8.23 -19.79 0.63
N GLU A 132 -9.29 -20.50 0.23
CA GLU A 132 -9.72 -21.72 0.91
C GLU A 132 -8.63 -22.80 0.94
N GLY A 133 -8.53 -23.47 2.06
CA GLY A 133 -7.57 -24.56 2.27
C GLY A 133 -6.16 -24.09 2.61
N MET A 134 -5.90 -22.80 2.62
CA MET A 134 -4.61 -22.23 2.96
C MET A 134 -4.70 -21.48 4.28
N LYS A 135 -3.74 -21.75 5.17
CA LYS A 135 -3.67 -21.02 6.44
C LYS A 135 -3.21 -19.59 6.19
N PRO A 136 -3.92 -18.56 6.66
CA PRO A 136 -3.48 -17.18 6.49
C PRO A 136 -2.20 -16.89 7.27
N TYR A 137 -1.35 -16.05 6.68
CA TYR A 137 -0.16 -15.52 7.35
C TYR A 137 -0.51 -14.22 8.06
N LYS A 138 -0.09 -14.08 9.29
CA LYS A 138 -0.19 -12.84 10.07
C LYS A 138 1.17 -12.42 10.57
N GLY A 139 1.49 -11.15 10.40
CA GLY A 139 2.67 -10.54 10.99
C GLY A 139 2.31 -9.22 11.65
N ILE A 140 2.88 -8.94 12.82
CA ILE A 140 2.69 -7.70 13.54
C ILE A 140 4.05 -7.21 14.02
N THR A 141 4.31 -5.92 13.80
CA THR A 141 5.53 -5.28 14.30
C THR A 141 5.19 -3.94 14.94
N PRO A 142 5.82 -3.59 16.06
CA PRO A 142 5.57 -2.28 16.66
C PRO A 142 6.13 -1.17 15.77
N LEU A 143 5.46 -0.01 15.77
CA LEU A 143 6.00 1.20 15.20
C LEU A 143 7.02 1.74 16.21
N SER A 144 8.29 1.68 15.85
CA SER A 144 9.32 2.25 16.70
C SER A 144 9.34 3.76 16.50
N GLY A 145 9.06 4.49 17.58
CA GLY A 145 9.23 5.93 17.58
C GLY A 145 10.71 6.26 17.65
N GLY A 146 11.36 6.26 16.53
CA GLY A 146 12.76 6.53 16.60
C GLY A 146 13.32 7.26 15.51
#